data_4f8e57cc53659ad3c06866ec088cd470
#
_entry.id   4f8e57cc53659ad3c06866ec088cd470
#
_cell.length_a   1.000
_cell.length_b   1.000
_cell.length_c   1.000
_cell.angle_alpha   90.00
_cell.angle_beta   90.00
_cell.angle_gamma   90.00
#
_symmetry.space_group_name_H-M   'P 1'
#
loop_
_entity.id
_entity.type
_entity.pdbx_description
1 polymer ?
#
loop_
_entity_poly.entity_id
_entity_poly.type
_entity_poly.pdbx_seq_one_letter_code
_entity_poly.pdbx_strand_id
1 'polypeptide(L)'
;MYTEKFSKARYTPMLFTPNAPRPEFPRPQFDRGDANWLNLNGPWEYQTDRGLSGEQRGFQNDAPFSETIIVPFCRESVLSGIGDTDFCNCVWYRKKLTLPADWQGGKRVLLHIGAADQILKCYVNGKEVGYHIGGYTAITFDITQALEAENVVELR
;
A
#
# COMPACT_ATOMS: atom_id res chain seq x y z
N MET A 1 -16.70 -26.25 22.95
CA MET A 1 -15.90 -26.96 21.92
C MET A 1 -15.70 -26.14 20.63
N TYR A 2 -15.87 -24.82 20.68
CA TYR A 2 -15.69 -23.91 19.52
C TYR A 2 -14.48 -22.98 19.64
N THR A 3 -13.87 -22.91 20.81
CA THR A 3 -12.79 -21.97 21.12
C THR A 3 -11.39 -22.48 20.78
N GLU A 4 -11.16 -23.79 20.71
CA GLU A 4 -9.80 -24.30 20.46
C GLU A 4 -9.39 -24.34 18.98
N LYS A 5 -10.34 -24.40 18.04
CA LYS A 5 -10.02 -24.41 16.60
C LYS A 5 -9.61 -23.04 16.07
N PHE A 6 -10.00 -21.95 16.75
CA PHE A 6 -9.66 -20.60 16.32
C PHE A 6 -8.32 -20.08 16.86
N SER A 7 -7.80 -20.66 17.94
CA SER A 7 -6.58 -20.14 18.57
C SER A 7 -5.28 -20.64 17.91
N LYS A 8 -5.28 -21.80 17.29
CA LYS A 8 -4.04 -22.39 16.71
C LYS A 8 -3.74 -22.00 15.27
N ALA A 9 -4.72 -21.54 14.51
CA ALA A 9 -4.51 -21.21 13.08
C ALA A 9 -4.18 -19.73 12.81
N ARG A 10 -4.38 -18.83 13.78
CA ARG A 10 -4.28 -17.38 13.55
C ARG A 10 -3.08 -16.68 14.19
N TYR A 11 -2.28 -17.37 14.98
CA TYR A 11 -1.14 -16.78 15.68
C TYR A 11 0.12 -17.63 15.56
N THR A 12 0.39 -18.14 14.37
CA THR A 12 1.70 -18.72 14.12
C THR A 12 2.67 -17.56 13.87
N PRO A 13 3.71 -17.38 14.70
CA PRO A 13 4.73 -16.34 14.51
C PRO A 13 5.42 -16.39 13.14
N MET A 14 5.24 -17.48 12.40
CA MET A 14 5.81 -17.69 11.07
C MET A 14 5.13 -16.89 9.94
N LEU A 15 3.99 -16.25 10.20
CA LEU A 15 3.28 -15.47 9.17
C LEU A 15 3.75 -14.02 9.08
N PHE A 16 4.60 -13.57 10.01
CA PHE A 16 5.16 -12.23 9.95
C PHE A 16 6.59 -12.29 9.40
N THR A 17 6.75 -11.90 8.15
CA THR A 17 8.06 -11.58 7.59
C THR A 17 8.01 -10.14 7.08
N PRO A 18 9.13 -9.39 7.13
CA PRO A 18 9.17 -8.03 6.58
C PRO A 18 8.77 -7.95 5.10
N ASN A 19 8.98 -9.03 4.35
CA ASN A 19 8.67 -9.10 2.93
C ASN A 19 7.21 -9.48 2.62
N ALA A 20 6.52 -10.08 3.58
CA ALA A 20 5.12 -10.48 3.44
C ALA A 20 4.40 -10.38 4.80
N PRO A 21 4.28 -9.17 5.37
CA PRO A 21 3.56 -8.96 6.62
C PRO A 21 2.07 -9.18 6.37
N ARG A 22 1.41 -9.83 7.32
CA ARG A 22 -0.01 -10.11 7.23
C ARG A 22 -0.39 -10.79 5.90
N PRO A 23 0.22 -11.96 5.58
CA PRO A 23 -0.04 -12.66 4.32
C PRO A 23 -1.48 -13.18 4.19
N GLU A 24 -2.24 -13.18 5.28
CA GLU A 24 -3.68 -13.46 5.27
C GLU A 24 -4.52 -12.35 4.64
N PHE A 25 -3.94 -11.20 4.33
CA PHE A 25 -4.58 -10.17 3.55
C PHE A 25 -4.13 -10.25 2.08
N PRO A 26 -5.03 -10.08 1.12
CA PRO A 26 -6.43 -9.73 1.29
C PRO A 26 -7.20 -10.77 2.09
N ARG A 27 -8.36 -10.35 2.62
CA ARG A 27 -9.24 -11.24 3.38
C ARG A 27 -9.57 -12.47 2.55
N PRO A 28 -9.82 -13.66 3.16
CA PRO A 28 -10.06 -14.90 2.40
C PRO A 28 -11.12 -14.82 1.31
N GLN A 29 -12.12 -13.94 1.46
CA GLN A 29 -13.14 -13.73 0.45
C GLN A 29 -12.64 -13.00 -0.82
N PHE A 30 -11.46 -12.39 -0.76
CA PHE A 30 -10.82 -11.73 -1.90
C PHE A 30 -9.66 -12.55 -2.45
N ASP A 31 -9.15 -13.50 -1.69
CA ASP A 31 -8.18 -14.47 -2.19
C ASP A 31 -8.95 -15.52 -3.00
N ARG A 32 -8.86 -15.40 -4.29
CA ARG A 32 -9.51 -16.31 -5.24
C ARG A 32 -8.58 -17.44 -5.68
N GLY A 33 -7.36 -17.48 -5.14
CA GLY A 33 -6.37 -18.49 -5.50
C GLY A 33 -5.97 -18.44 -6.99
N ASP A 34 -6.25 -17.34 -7.67
CA ASP A 34 -5.95 -17.16 -9.08
C ASP A 34 -4.80 -16.17 -9.29
N ALA A 35 -4.22 -16.21 -10.50
CA ALA A 35 -3.09 -15.38 -10.90
C ALA A 35 -3.44 -13.87 -11.12
N ASN A 36 -4.68 -13.45 -10.84
CA ASN A 36 -5.14 -12.09 -11.10
C ASN A 36 -5.13 -11.21 -9.84
N TRP A 37 -4.34 -11.57 -8.85
CA TRP A 37 -4.18 -10.82 -7.61
C TRP A 37 -2.71 -10.68 -7.21
N LEU A 38 -2.31 -9.47 -6.84
CA LEU A 38 -0.98 -9.18 -6.32
C LEU A 38 -1.09 -8.47 -4.98
N ASN A 39 -0.51 -9.06 -3.93
CA ASN A 39 -0.42 -8.42 -2.62
C ASN A 39 0.75 -7.44 -2.60
N LEU A 40 0.48 -6.17 -2.30
CA LEU A 40 1.47 -5.10 -2.24
C LEU A 40 1.96 -4.80 -0.82
N ASN A 41 1.51 -5.52 0.21
CA ASN A 41 2.06 -5.39 1.55
C ASN A 41 3.57 -5.65 1.55
N GLY A 42 4.24 -5.17 2.58
CA GLY A 42 5.69 -5.29 2.72
C GLY A 42 6.39 -3.94 2.67
N PRO A 43 7.66 -3.89 2.25
CA PRO A 43 8.43 -2.64 2.26
C PRO A 43 7.94 -1.68 1.18
N TRP A 44 7.75 -0.43 1.59
CA TRP A 44 7.50 0.73 0.74
C TRP A 44 8.53 1.81 1.08
N GLU A 45 8.98 2.57 0.11
CA GLU A 45 9.70 3.81 0.37
C GLU A 45 8.74 4.79 1.07
N TYR A 46 9.28 5.55 2.02
CA TYR A 46 8.50 6.40 2.92
C TYR A 46 9.15 7.75 3.14
N GLN A 47 8.34 8.80 3.18
CA GLN A 47 8.79 10.16 3.45
C GLN A 47 7.74 10.96 4.23
N THR A 48 8.17 11.61 5.31
CA THR A 48 7.35 12.61 6.00
C THR A 48 7.34 13.93 5.23
N ASP A 49 6.19 14.60 5.21
CA ASP A 49 6.00 15.90 4.54
C ASP A 49 5.26 16.87 5.46
N ARG A 50 5.93 17.24 6.55
CA ARG A 50 5.36 18.15 7.58
C ARG A 50 5.00 19.53 7.02
N GLY A 51 5.64 19.95 5.94
CA GLY A 51 5.43 21.24 5.28
C GLY A 51 4.39 21.23 4.15
N LEU A 52 3.76 20.08 3.86
CA LEU A 52 2.80 19.91 2.76
C LEU A 52 3.34 20.33 1.38
N SER A 53 4.65 20.25 1.20
CA SER A 53 5.37 20.70 0.01
C SER A 53 5.78 19.56 -0.93
N GLY A 54 5.39 18.33 -0.64
CA GLY A 54 5.83 17.15 -1.35
C GLY A 54 5.53 17.19 -2.85
N GLU A 55 4.35 17.67 -3.25
CA GLU A 55 4.02 17.85 -4.66
C GLU A 55 4.95 18.85 -5.36
N GLN A 56 5.27 19.97 -4.71
CA GLN A 56 6.22 20.97 -5.24
C GLN A 56 7.64 20.44 -5.32
N ARG A 57 7.98 19.52 -4.41
CA ARG A 57 9.28 18.83 -4.36
C ARG A 57 9.37 17.65 -5.31
N GLY A 58 8.29 17.32 -6.02
CA GLY A 58 8.24 16.25 -7.00
C GLY A 58 8.13 14.85 -6.39
N PHE A 59 7.54 14.71 -5.18
CA PHE A 59 7.38 13.41 -4.53
C PHE A 59 6.47 12.44 -5.30
N GLN A 60 5.60 12.95 -6.16
CA GLN A 60 4.80 12.15 -7.10
C GLN A 60 5.61 11.67 -8.32
N ASN A 61 6.87 12.04 -8.43
CA ASN A 61 7.79 11.64 -9.49
C ASN A 61 9.02 10.94 -8.87
N ASP A 62 10.23 11.31 -9.31
CA ASP A 62 11.47 10.63 -8.94
C ASP A 62 12.21 11.23 -7.73
N ALA A 63 11.64 12.21 -7.01
CA ALA A 63 12.33 12.79 -5.86
C ALA A 63 12.59 11.70 -4.80
N PRO A 64 13.82 11.63 -4.23
CA PRO A 64 14.20 10.54 -3.35
C PRO A 64 13.41 10.55 -2.03
N PHE A 65 13.05 9.37 -1.54
CA PHE A 65 12.55 9.16 -0.18
C PHE A 65 13.67 8.65 0.71
N SER A 66 13.64 8.99 2.00
CA SER A 66 14.73 8.73 2.93
C SER A 66 14.56 7.49 3.78
N GLU A 67 13.35 6.95 3.88
CA GLU A 67 13.01 5.90 4.82
C GLU A 67 12.27 4.76 4.11
N THR A 68 12.11 3.65 4.84
CA THR A 68 11.31 2.50 4.41
C THR A 68 10.32 2.16 5.51
N ILE A 69 9.06 1.96 5.13
CA ILE A 69 7.98 1.54 6.03
C ILE A 69 7.45 0.17 5.61
N ILE A 70 7.04 -0.63 6.59
CA ILE A 70 6.42 -1.93 6.34
C ILE A 70 4.90 -1.79 6.38
N VAL A 71 4.28 -1.80 5.21
CA VAL A 71 2.82 -1.81 5.05
C VAL A 71 2.30 -3.21 5.39
N PRO A 72 1.17 -3.39 6.08
CA PRO A 72 0.11 -2.41 6.37
C PRO A 72 0.20 -1.71 7.73
N PHE A 73 1.34 -1.73 8.40
CA PHE A 73 1.47 -1.11 9.71
C PHE A 73 1.56 0.41 9.61
N CYS A 74 0.86 1.11 10.49
CA CYS A 74 0.94 2.57 10.57
C CYS A 74 2.31 3.02 11.11
N ARG A 75 2.70 4.26 10.81
CA ARG A 75 4.00 4.82 11.16
C ARG A 75 4.29 4.82 12.68
N GLU A 76 3.26 4.91 13.50
CA GLU A 76 3.35 4.90 14.95
C GLU A 76 3.72 3.53 15.51
N SER A 77 3.44 2.47 14.76
CA SER A 77 3.75 1.10 15.16
C SER A 77 5.23 0.79 14.97
N VAL A 78 5.86 0.19 15.98
CA VAL A 78 7.23 -0.36 15.83
C VAL A 78 7.32 -1.46 14.77
N LEU A 79 6.21 -2.13 14.45
CA LEU A 79 6.14 -3.14 13.40
C LEU A 79 6.28 -2.55 11.99
N SER A 80 6.01 -1.26 11.83
CA SER A 80 6.25 -0.55 10.57
C SER A 80 7.73 -0.31 10.27
N GLY A 81 8.58 -0.43 11.28
CA GLY A 81 10.00 -0.05 11.20
C GLY A 81 10.24 1.44 11.44
N ILE A 82 9.21 2.28 11.52
CA ILE A 82 9.32 3.72 11.80
C ILE A 82 9.18 3.99 13.31
N GLY A 83 8.05 3.61 13.92
CA GLY A 83 7.79 3.79 15.35
C GLY A 83 7.70 5.25 15.80
N ASP A 84 7.38 6.18 14.91
CA ASP A 84 7.32 7.61 15.20
C ASP A 84 5.88 8.02 15.55
N THR A 85 5.69 8.46 16.80
CA THR A 85 4.39 8.90 17.35
C THR A 85 4.19 10.43 17.31
N ASP A 86 5.16 11.19 16.82
CA ASP A 86 5.04 12.63 16.68
C ASP A 86 3.96 12.98 15.65
N PHE A 87 3.28 14.10 15.89
CA PHE A 87 2.28 14.56 14.94
C PHE A 87 2.90 14.83 13.56
N CYS A 88 2.30 14.26 12.53
CA CYS A 88 2.66 14.50 11.15
C CYS A 88 1.39 14.60 10.31
N ASN A 89 1.20 15.75 9.68
CA ASN A 89 -0.01 16.06 8.90
C ASN A 89 0.01 15.50 7.48
N CYS A 90 1.16 15.05 6.98
CA CYS A 90 1.27 14.44 5.66
C CYS A 90 2.45 13.48 5.58
N VAL A 91 2.21 12.36 4.94
CA VAL A 91 3.23 11.33 4.63
C VAL A 91 3.07 10.86 3.19
N TRP A 92 4.16 10.35 2.64
CA TRP A 92 4.21 9.80 1.31
C TRP A 92 4.73 8.37 1.36
N TYR A 93 4.10 7.51 0.57
CA TYR A 93 4.51 6.12 0.34
C TYR A 93 4.80 5.95 -1.14
N ARG A 94 5.81 5.19 -1.50
CA ARG A 94 6.12 4.84 -2.88
C ARG A 94 6.43 3.36 -3.01
N LYS A 95 5.91 2.74 -4.06
CA LYS A 95 6.25 1.37 -4.42
C LYS A 95 6.39 1.18 -5.91
N LYS A 96 7.50 0.58 -6.33
CA LYS A 96 7.65 0.07 -7.68
C LYS A 96 6.79 -1.17 -7.86
N LEU A 97 6.05 -1.22 -8.96
CA LEU A 97 5.18 -2.34 -9.31
C LEU A 97 5.74 -3.09 -10.50
N THR A 98 5.95 -4.39 -10.32
CA THR A 98 6.17 -5.30 -11.44
C THR A 98 4.88 -6.07 -11.67
N LEU A 99 4.17 -5.76 -12.75
CA LEU A 99 2.94 -6.44 -13.11
C LEU A 99 3.23 -7.68 -13.95
N PRO A 100 2.45 -8.76 -13.77
CA PRO A 100 2.51 -9.91 -14.69
C PRO A 100 2.30 -9.46 -16.14
N ALA A 101 3.04 -10.06 -17.07
CA ALA A 101 3.01 -9.66 -18.48
C ALA A 101 1.61 -9.79 -19.12
N ASP A 102 0.82 -10.75 -18.65
CA ASP A 102 -0.55 -10.98 -19.11
C ASP A 102 -1.58 -10.00 -18.56
N TRP A 103 -1.18 -9.09 -17.66
CA TRP A 103 -2.03 -8.00 -17.18
C TRP A 103 -2.00 -6.78 -18.11
N GLN A 104 -0.94 -6.68 -18.92
CA GLN A 104 -0.81 -5.63 -19.93
C GLN A 104 -1.54 -6.06 -21.20
N GLY A 105 -2.47 -5.26 -21.69
CA GLY A 105 -3.15 -5.54 -22.95
C GLY A 105 -4.60 -6.01 -22.80
N GLY A 106 -5.49 -5.08 -22.45
CA GLY A 106 -6.94 -5.28 -22.51
C GLY A 106 -7.63 -5.70 -21.20
N LYS A 107 -6.89 -5.98 -20.13
CA LYS A 107 -7.46 -6.17 -18.80
C LYS A 107 -7.53 -4.84 -18.04
N ARG A 108 -8.51 -4.71 -17.16
CA ARG A 108 -8.54 -3.62 -16.17
C ARG A 108 -7.64 -3.99 -14.99
N VAL A 109 -6.82 -3.05 -14.57
CA VAL A 109 -5.99 -3.17 -13.37
C VAL A 109 -6.53 -2.24 -12.31
N LEU A 110 -6.94 -2.82 -11.18
CA LEU A 110 -7.52 -2.11 -10.05
C LEU A 110 -6.53 -2.12 -8.87
N LEU A 111 -6.26 -0.94 -8.32
CA LEU A 111 -5.51 -0.80 -7.08
C LEU A 111 -6.48 -0.72 -5.91
N HIS A 112 -6.39 -1.67 -4.98
CA HIS A 112 -7.20 -1.71 -3.78
C HIS A 112 -6.37 -1.29 -2.56
N ILE A 113 -6.90 -0.35 -1.79
CA ILE A 113 -6.32 0.11 -0.52
C ILE A 113 -7.36 -0.15 0.56
N GLY A 114 -7.00 -0.93 1.58
CA GLY A 114 -7.93 -1.36 2.62
C GLY A 114 -8.49 -0.21 3.45
N ALA A 115 -7.64 0.74 3.78
CA ALA A 115 -7.99 2.02 4.42
C ALA A 115 -6.78 2.95 4.38
N ALA A 116 -7.02 4.25 4.42
CA ALA A 116 -5.98 5.28 4.56
C ALA A 116 -6.58 6.50 5.25
N ASP A 117 -6.02 6.88 6.37
CA ASP A 117 -6.53 8.00 7.19
C ASP A 117 -5.76 9.30 6.90
N GLN A 118 -6.44 10.36 6.66
CA GLN A 118 -7.87 10.57 6.40
C GLN A 118 -8.11 11.03 4.97
N ILE A 119 -7.14 11.70 4.36
CA ILE A 119 -7.18 12.19 2.97
C ILE A 119 -6.08 11.44 2.22
N LEU A 120 -6.48 10.71 1.20
CA LEU A 120 -5.57 9.98 0.34
C LEU A 120 -5.59 10.56 -1.06
N LYS A 121 -4.42 10.87 -1.61
CA LYS A 121 -4.18 11.05 -3.04
C LYS A 121 -3.34 9.90 -3.57
N CYS A 122 -3.70 9.38 -4.71
CA CYS A 122 -2.98 8.30 -5.38
C CYS A 122 -2.46 8.76 -6.72
N TYR A 123 -1.18 8.48 -6.96
CA TYR A 123 -0.50 8.74 -8.22
C TYR A 123 0.03 7.42 -8.79
N VAL A 124 0.05 7.30 -10.10
CA VAL A 124 0.72 6.22 -10.81
C VAL A 124 1.54 6.83 -11.94
N ASN A 125 2.84 6.58 -11.94
CA ASN A 125 3.79 7.15 -12.90
C ASN A 125 3.66 8.69 -12.99
N GLY A 126 3.56 9.34 -11.83
CA GLY A 126 3.43 10.79 -11.69
C GLY A 126 2.05 11.36 -12.02
N LYS A 127 1.10 10.55 -12.49
CA LYS A 127 -0.27 10.98 -12.83
C LYS A 127 -1.20 10.73 -11.65
N GLU A 128 -1.93 11.75 -11.21
CA GLU A 128 -2.97 11.57 -10.18
C GLU A 128 -4.10 10.70 -10.77
N VAL A 129 -4.35 9.56 -10.14
CA VAL A 129 -5.40 8.60 -10.56
C VAL A 129 -6.65 8.72 -9.69
N GLY A 130 -6.58 9.41 -8.58
CA GLY A 130 -7.72 9.72 -7.74
C GLY A 130 -7.35 10.13 -6.33
N TYR A 131 -8.39 10.53 -5.60
CA TYR A 131 -8.30 10.85 -4.18
C TYR A 131 -9.50 10.29 -3.41
N HIS A 132 -9.35 10.18 -2.09
CA HIS A 132 -10.39 9.72 -1.18
C HIS A 132 -10.33 10.48 0.14
N ILE A 133 -11.49 10.67 0.75
CA ILE A 133 -11.62 11.25 2.09
C ILE A 133 -12.39 10.27 2.97
N GLY A 134 -11.77 9.84 4.07
CA GLY A 134 -12.33 8.91 5.05
C GLY A 134 -11.35 7.78 5.39
N GLY A 135 -11.14 7.53 6.70
CA GLY A 135 -10.09 6.64 7.19
C GLY A 135 -10.51 5.16 7.34
N TYR A 136 -11.79 4.80 7.13
CA TYR A 136 -12.31 3.48 7.55
C TYR A 136 -12.92 2.65 6.42
N THR A 137 -12.88 3.13 5.20
CA THR A 137 -13.48 2.46 4.03
C THR A 137 -12.42 1.98 3.07
N ALA A 138 -12.68 0.83 2.44
CA ALA A 138 -11.85 0.34 1.36
C ALA A 138 -11.99 1.24 0.12
N ILE A 139 -10.87 1.47 -0.54
CA ILE A 139 -10.72 2.37 -1.67
C ILE A 139 -10.29 1.55 -2.88
N THR A 140 -10.81 1.89 -4.05
CA THR A 140 -10.42 1.23 -5.30
C THR A 140 -10.21 2.29 -6.38
N PHE A 141 -9.03 2.29 -6.98
CA PHE A 141 -8.70 3.11 -8.14
C PHE A 141 -8.50 2.23 -9.38
N ASP A 142 -9.07 2.64 -10.50
CA ASP A 142 -8.74 2.05 -11.80
C ASP A 142 -7.46 2.72 -12.31
N ILE A 143 -6.36 1.99 -12.32
CA ILE A 143 -5.05 2.49 -12.72
C ILE A 143 -4.67 2.11 -14.16
N THR A 144 -5.56 1.44 -14.88
CA THR A 144 -5.30 0.85 -16.19
C THR A 144 -4.68 1.84 -17.19
N GLN A 145 -5.21 3.07 -17.24
CA GLN A 145 -4.77 4.09 -18.20
C GLN A 145 -3.47 4.81 -17.79
N ALA A 146 -3.04 4.63 -16.55
CA ALA A 146 -1.81 5.23 -16.03
C ALA A 146 -0.61 4.28 -16.09
N LEU A 147 -0.82 3.01 -16.47
CA LEU A 147 0.23 2.00 -16.54
C LEU A 147 1.17 2.23 -17.72
N GLU A 148 2.43 1.90 -17.48
CA GLU A 148 3.55 1.94 -18.42
C GLU A 148 4.33 0.62 -18.35
N ALA A 149 5.49 0.50 -19.02
CA ALA A 149 6.33 -0.69 -18.96
C ALA A 149 6.89 -0.95 -17.55
N GLU A 150 7.31 0.12 -16.89
CA GLU A 150 7.68 0.13 -15.46
C GLU A 150 6.69 1.02 -14.73
N ASN A 151 6.27 0.60 -13.54
CA ASN A 151 5.22 1.30 -12.85
C ASN A 151 5.64 1.67 -11.43
N VAL A 152 5.28 2.87 -11.01
CA VAL A 152 5.46 3.37 -9.65
C VAL A 152 4.13 3.88 -9.13
N VAL A 153 3.76 3.45 -7.94
CA VAL A 153 2.59 3.98 -7.22
C VAL A 153 3.08 4.84 -6.07
N GLU A 154 2.57 6.06 -5.99
CA GLU A 154 2.75 6.94 -4.84
C GLU A 154 1.41 7.24 -4.19
N LEU A 155 1.41 7.20 -2.86
CA LEU A 155 0.29 7.54 -2.01
C LEU A 155 0.69 8.72 -1.11
N ARG A 156 -0.13 9.74 -1.10
CA ARG A 156 -0.01 10.89 -0.20
C ARG A 156 -1.17 10.92 0.78
#